data_449cbac2ff9e446b2919749917ded3a8
#
_entry.id   449cbac2ff9e446b2919749917ded3a8
#
_cell.length_a   1.000
_cell.length_b   1.000
_cell.length_c   1.000
_cell.angle_alpha   90.00
_cell.angle_beta   90.00
_cell.angle_gamma   90.00
#
_symmetry.space_group_name_H-M   'P 1'
#
loop_
_entity.id
_entity.type
_entity.pdbx_description
1 polymer ?
#
loop_
_entity_poly.entity_id
_entity_poly.type
_entity_poly.pdbx_seq_one_letter_code
_entity_poly.pdbx_strand_id
1 'polypeptide(L)'
;MLAALFTIHSSLFVSSAGAQVWVPVSEQHEQMMTGAYEPTWESLEKHQTPEWFRDAKFGIWAHWGPQCVEGSGDWMARSLYMEDSNEYKYHVEHYGHPSEFGFKDVLPLFKAEKWNPEQLVERYKRCGAKYFFVLGNHHDNYDLWDSKYQPWNSMNIGPKRDILDGWAKAAKKAGLPLGISFHADHAWTWYEPSQRFDLQGKKAGVYYDGNLTKEDGKGKWWEGYDPQMLYQQHHPMSQGSWNNSRIHSQWGWENGACPPSKEFVTNFYDRTLDAINRYQPDLIYFDVTVLPFYPISDCGLRIATHLYNKNPRGVVFGKILSDEQRKALTWDVERGAPNEIIPEPWQTCNCIGGWHYTTSIYQKNRYKSAAVVVKQLVDIVSKNGNLLLSIPLRADGTYDEKEAKILDDLEAWMTQNGESIFGTRPWKKFGEGPVAEKEIKINAQGFNEAQFAHMDYRDIRFNQTKQYLYVTAMGWPTDSRLVIKTLAKGNTLFKKGIKSVYLLGYGNLKATQTSEGLEVQLPEPVNKIAPVLRLKQ
;
A
#
# COMPACT_ATOMS: atom_id res chain seq x y z
N MET A 1 0.44 -61.09 -48.72
CA MET A 1 1.25 -60.38 -47.71
C MET A 1 1.55 -58.98 -48.20
N LEU A 2 0.75 -58.01 -47.85
CA LEU A 2 1.00 -56.59 -48.11
C LEU A 2 1.40 -55.97 -46.79
N ALA A 3 2.58 -55.39 -46.71
CA ALA A 3 3.06 -54.59 -45.59
C ALA A 3 2.68 -53.14 -45.84
N ALA A 4 1.86 -52.57 -44.96
CA ALA A 4 1.52 -51.15 -44.97
C ALA A 4 2.56 -50.39 -44.15
N LEU A 5 3.30 -49.47 -44.79
CA LEU A 5 4.16 -48.49 -44.13
C LEU A 5 3.28 -47.36 -43.58
N PHE A 6 3.28 -47.19 -42.25
CA PHE A 6 2.79 -45.97 -41.59
C PHE A 6 3.93 -44.96 -41.49
N THR A 7 3.82 -43.88 -42.25
CA THR A 7 4.66 -42.70 -42.10
C THR A 7 4.07 -41.81 -41.01
N ILE A 8 4.76 -41.71 -39.88
CA ILE A 8 4.44 -40.78 -38.79
C ILE A 8 4.95 -39.41 -39.21
N HIS A 9 4.04 -38.50 -39.51
CA HIS A 9 4.34 -37.06 -39.65
C HIS A 9 4.39 -36.46 -38.23
N SER A 10 5.58 -36.27 -37.70
CA SER A 10 5.81 -35.44 -36.53
C SER A 10 5.72 -33.94 -36.98
N SER A 11 4.57 -33.33 -36.75
CA SER A 11 4.42 -31.88 -36.82
C SER A 11 5.19 -31.27 -35.66
N LEU A 12 6.35 -30.69 -35.97
CA LEU A 12 7.05 -29.76 -35.11
C LEU A 12 6.18 -28.52 -34.91
N PHE A 13 5.51 -28.44 -33.78
CA PHE A 13 5.01 -27.14 -33.29
C PHE A 13 6.21 -26.29 -32.91
N VAL A 14 6.66 -25.44 -33.82
CA VAL A 14 7.53 -24.31 -33.47
C VAL A 14 6.62 -23.31 -32.76
N SER A 15 6.66 -23.31 -31.43
CA SER A 15 6.15 -22.18 -30.66
C SER A 15 7.04 -20.99 -31.03
N SER A 16 6.52 -20.03 -31.78
CA SER A 16 7.14 -18.72 -31.91
C SER A 16 7.12 -18.10 -30.52
N ALA A 17 8.22 -18.19 -29.77
CA ALA A 17 8.46 -17.29 -28.66
C ALA A 17 8.46 -15.88 -29.26
N GLY A 18 7.37 -15.14 -29.08
CA GLY A 18 7.30 -13.73 -29.48
C GLY A 18 8.47 -13.02 -28.81
N ALA A 19 9.21 -12.22 -29.57
CA ALA A 19 10.28 -11.41 -29.01
C ALA A 19 9.66 -10.59 -27.87
N GLN A 20 10.23 -10.69 -26.67
CA GLN A 20 9.78 -9.92 -25.51
C GLN A 20 9.88 -8.43 -25.88
N VAL A 21 8.75 -7.70 -25.77
CA VAL A 21 8.71 -6.28 -26.09
C VAL A 21 9.55 -5.54 -25.05
N TRP A 22 10.54 -4.78 -25.50
CA TRP A 22 11.36 -3.93 -24.64
C TRP A 22 11.04 -2.46 -24.92
N VAL A 23 10.65 -1.70 -23.87
CA VAL A 23 10.27 -0.29 -23.94
C VAL A 23 11.21 0.53 -23.06
N PRO A 24 12.32 1.05 -23.60
CA PRO A 24 13.29 1.80 -22.81
C PRO A 24 12.78 3.21 -22.46
N VAL A 25 13.31 3.75 -21.36
CA VAL A 25 13.24 5.18 -21.11
C VAL A 25 14.07 5.91 -22.17
N SER A 26 13.48 6.86 -22.88
CA SER A 26 14.12 7.65 -23.93
C SER A 26 13.70 9.12 -23.82
N GLU A 27 14.48 10.01 -24.42
CA GLU A 27 14.20 11.46 -24.44
C GLU A 27 13.90 12.06 -23.05
N GLN A 28 14.53 11.50 -22.01
CA GLN A 28 14.33 11.94 -20.63
C GLN A 28 14.79 13.40 -20.43
N HIS A 29 13.98 14.16 -19.72
CA HIS A 29 14.29 15.54 -19.30
C HIS A 29 14.94 15.58 -17.93
N GLU A 30 14.51 14.68 -17.02
CA GLU A 30 15.09 14.55 -15.69
C GLU A 30 16.28 13.57 -15.72
N GLN A 31 17.46 14.07 -15.30
CA GLN A 31 18.65 13.25 -15.29
C GLN A 31 18.72 12.36 -14.06
N MET A 32 18.99 11.07 -14.27
CA MET A 32 19.26 10.14 -13.17
C MET A 32 20.48 10.59 -12.38
N MET A 33 20.38 10.60 -11.05
CA MET A 33 21.51 10.90 -10.17
C MET A 33 22.59 9.83 -10.33
N THR A 34 23.80 10.25 -10.67
CA THR A 34 24.98 9.37 -10.68
C THR A 34 25.53 9.20 -9.25
N GLY A 35 26.09 8.05 -8.94
CA GLY A 35 26.60 7.77 -7.60
C GLY A 35 27.13 6.35 -7.43
N ALA A 36 26.89 5.76 -6.28
CA ALA A 36 27.39 4.43 -5.94
C ALA A 36 26.61 3.29 -6.63
N TYR A 37 25.41 3.57 -7.12
CA TYR A 37 24.51 2.58 -7.69
C TYR A 37 24.27 2.83 -9.18
N GLU A 38 24.15 1.73 -9.93
CA GLU A 38 23.78 1.67 -11.34
C GLU A 38 22.40 1.01 -11.48
N PRO A 39 21.64 1.25 -12.59
CA PRO A 39 20.28 0.72 -12.76
C PRO A 39 20.25 -0.77 -13.15
N THR A 40 20.88 -1.59 -12.31
CA THR A 40 20.94 -3.06 -12.46
C THR A 40 20.65 -3.72 -11.12
N TRP A 41 20.07 -4.90 -11.13
CA TRP A 41 19.81 -5.68 -9.91
C TRP A 41 21.10 -5.93 -9.12
N GLU A 42 22.19 -6.34 -9.80
CA GLU A 42 23.50 -6.59 -9.21
C GLU A 42 24.07 -5.36 -8.47
N SER A 43 23.83 -4.17 -8.98
CA SER A 43 24.27 -2.94 -8.31
C SER A 43 23.36 -2.59 -7.14
N LEU A 44 22.03 -2.70 -7.31
CA LEU A 44 21.05 -2.33 -6.28
C LEU A 44 21.02 -3.29 -5.10
N GLU A 45 21.40 -4.58 -5.25
CA GLU A 45 21.49 -5.53 -4.12
C GLU A 45 22.54 -5.16 -3.07
N LYS A 46 23.44 -4.20 -3.38
CA LYS A 46 24.42 -3.64 -2.41
C LYS A 46 23.78 -2.66 -1.43
N HIS A 47 22.56 -2.19 -1.75
CA HIS A 47 21.80 -1.33 -0.86
C HIS A 47 21.23 -2.15 0.31
N GLN A 48 21.28 -1.58 1.51
CA GLN A 48 20.72 -2.22 2.69
C GLN A 48 19.56 -1.39 3.22
N THR A 49 18.42 -2.03 3.45
CA THR A 49 17.28 -1.38 4.13
C THR A 49 17.75 -0.78 5.45
N PRO A 50 17.62 0.54 5.66
CA PRO A 50 18.26 1.23 6.77
C PRO A 50 17.62 0.88 8.13
N GLU A 51 18.44 0.87 9.19
CA GLU A 51 17.99 0.55 10.56
C GLU A 51 16.88 1.48 11.07
N TRP A 52 16.86 2.76 10.63
CA TRP A 52 15.80 3.68 11.03
C TRP A 52 14.40 3.16 10.59
N PHE A 53 14.30 2.57 9.38
CA PHE A 53 13.07 1.98 8.90
C PHE A 53 12.70 0.74 9.72
N ARG A 54 13.69 -0.11 10.01
CA ARG A 54 13.52 -1.29 10.86
C ARG A 54 13.06 -0.95 12.28
N ASP A 55 13.46 0.21 12.82
CA ASP A 55 13.06 0.70 14.13
C ASP A 55 11.69 1.38 14.14
N ALA A 56 11.26 1.93 13.02
CA ALA A 56 10.05 2.72 12.87
C ALA A 56 8.76 1.93 13.11
N LYS A 57 8.66 0.70 12.63
CA LYS A 57 7.57 -0.27 12.86
C LYS A 57 6.18 0.15 12.40
N PHE A 58 5.82 1.41 12.45
CA PHE A 58 4.48 1.90 12.14
C PHE A 58 4.53 3.20 11.35
N GLY A 59 3.88 3.19 10.19
CA GLY A 59 3.63 4.35 9.34
C GLY A 59 2.16 4.56 9.09
N ILE A 60 1.78 5.77 8.73
CA ILE A 60 0.43 6.09 8.27
C ILE A 60 0.48 6.60 6.84
N TRP A 61 -0.52 6.24 6.06
CA TRP A 61 -0.68 6.61 4.68
C TRP A 61 -1.96 7.45 4.50
N ALA A 62 -1.82 8.65 3.94
CA ALA A 62 -2.95 9.40 3.40
C ALA A 62 -3.14 9.00 1.94
N HIS A 63 -3.92 7.94 1.70
CA HIS A 63 -4.30 7.48 0.37
C HIS A 63 -5.48 8.35 -0.11
N TRP A 64 -5.18 9.50 -0.71
CA TRP A 64 -6.14 10.57 -0.92
C TRP A 64 -5.90 11.32 -2.23
N GLY A 65 -6.98 11.54 -2.98
CA GLY A 65 -6.96 12.19 -4.27
C GLY A 65 -8.38 12.36 -4.83
N PRO A 66 -8.55 12.70 -6.13
CA PRO A 66 -9.86 12.99 -6.74
C PRO A 66 -10.82 11.79 -6.74
N GLN A 67 -10.33 10.56 -6.62
CA GLN A 67 -11.20 9.38 -6.48
C GLN A 67 -12.05 9.39 -5.19
N CYS A 68 -11.74 10.27 -4.23
CA CYS A 68 -12.56 10.46 -3.02
C CYS A 68 -13.83 11.30 -3.27
N VAL A 69 -13.97 11.96 -4.43
CA VAL A 69 -15.07 12.90 -4.70
C VAL A 69 -16.43 12.23 -4.59
N GLU A 70 -16.60 11.09 -5.24
CA GLU A 70 -17.88 10.38 -5.21
C GLU A 70 -18.08 9.54 -3.94
N GLY A 71 -17.00 9.27 -3.20
CA GLY A 71 -17.07 8.40 -2.04
C GLY A 71 -17.57 6.98 -2.35
N SER A 72 -17.46 6.55 -3.59
CA SER A 72 -17.90 5.23 -4.07
C SER A 72 -16.83 4.14 -3.92
N GLY A 73 -15.60 4.53 -3.58
CA GLY A 73 -14.53 3.61 -3.24
C GLY A 73 -13.30 3.74 -4.11
N ASP A 74 -12.41 2.77 -3.90
CA ASP A 74 -11.19 2.65 -4.65
C ASP A 74 -11.48 2.28 -6.11
N TRP A 75 -10.69 2.81 -7.04
CA TRP A 75 -10.85 2.61 -8.48
C TRP A 75 -12.12 3.21 -9.11
N MET A 76 -12.78 4.15 -8.44
CA MET A 76 -13.95 4.84 -8.95
C MET A 76 -13.71 5.37 -10.38
N ALA A 77 -12.57 6.01 -10.62
CA ALA A 77 -12.20 6.60 -11.91
C ALA A 77 -12.12 5.59 -13.08
N ARG A 78 -11.97 4.30 -12.79
CA ARG A 78 -12.09 3.21 -13.77
C ARG A 78 -13.52 2.67 -13.83
N SER A 79 -14.09 2.38 -12.65
CA SER A 79 -15.34 1.64 -12.54
C SER A 79 -16.54 2.44 -13.04
N LEU A 80 -16.45 3.77 -13.06
CA LEU A 80 -17.49 4.63 -13.67
C LEU A 80 -17.63 4.41 -15.20
N TYR A 81 -16.65 3.74 -15.85
CA TYR A 81 -16.71 3.33 -17.27
C TYR A 81 -17.07 1.86 -17.47
N MET A 82 -17.50 1.19 -16.41
CA MET A 82 -17.84 -0.22 -16.44
C MET A 82 -19.36 -0.37 -16.26
N GLU A 83 -20.10 -0.42 -17.38
CA GLU A 83 -21.55 -0.62 -17.38
C GLU A 83 -21.93 -1.72 -16.34
N ASP A 84 -22.99 -1.49 -15.57
CA ASP A 84 -23.50 -2.35 -14.49
C ASP A 84 -22.69 -2.37 -13.17
N SER A 85 -21.51 -1.75 -13.07
CA SER A 85 -20.85 -1.57 -11.79
C SER A 85 -21.66 -0.68 -10.84
N ASN A 86 -21.44 -0.77 -9.54
CA ASN A 86 -22.10 0.12 -8.58
C ASN A 86 -21.62 1.57 -8.76
N GLU A 87 -20.36 1.77 -9.09
CA GLU A 87 -19.74 3.07 -9.34
C GLU A 87 -20.32 3.72 -10.59
N TYR A 88 -20.49 2.96 -11.70
CA TYR A 88 -21.16 3.44 -12.91
C TYR A 88 -22.61 3.88 -12.62
N LYS A 89 -23.39 3.06 -11.91
CA LYS A 89 -24.80 3.38 -11.56
C LYS A 89 -24.87 4.64 -10.71
N TYR A 90 -24.01 4.75 -9.70
CA TYR A 90 -23.92 5.93 -8.85
C TYR A 90 -23.54 7.17 -9.66
N HIS A 91 -22.52 7.05 -10.50
CA HIS A 91 -22.03 8.14 -11.33
C HIS A 91 -23.11 8.65 -12.30
N VAL A 92 -23.77 7.74 -13.04
CA VAL A 92 -24.84 8.09 -13.99
C VAL A 92 -26.03 8.76 -13.29
N GLU A 93 -26.40 8.29 -12.10
CA GLU A 93 -27.51 8.86 -11.32
C GLU A 93 -27.20 10.29 -10.83
N HIS A 94 -25.96 10.58 -10.42
CA HIS A 94 -25.61 11.83 -9.75
C HIS A 94 -24.93 12.86 -10.66
N TYR A 95 -24.21 12.42 -11.69
CA TYR A 95 -23.38 13.28 -12.54
C TYR A 95 -23.74 13.20 -14.02
N GLY A 96 -24.36 12.11 -14.47
CA GLY A 96 -24.69 11.87 -15.86
C GLY A 96 -23.83 10.79 -16.52
N HIS A 97 -24.10 10.55 -17.80
CA HIS A 97 -23.43 9.47 -18.54
C HIS A 97 -21.94 9.81 -18.81
N PRO A 98 -21.01 8.84 -18.73
CA PRO A 98 -19.57 9.08 -18.91
C PRO A 98 -19.15 9.60 -20.29
N SER A 99 -20.04 9.62 -21.29
CA SER A 99 -19.81 10.30 -22.57
C SER A 99 -19.99 11.82 -22.48
N GLU A 100 -20.65 12.33 -21.44
CA GLU A 100 -20.96 13.74 -21.23
C GLU A 100 -20.27 14.31 -20.01
N PHE A 101 -20.15 13.51 -18.97
CA PHE A 101 -19.48 13.83 -17.72
C PHE A 101 -18.63 12.62 -17.30
N GLY A 102 -17.35 12.59 -17.64
CA GLY A 102 -16.44 11.52 -17.29
C GLY A 102 -15.48 11.92 -16.16
N PHE A 103 -14.44 11.12 -15.93
CA PHE A 103 -13.54 11.37 -14.80
C PHE A 103 -12.83 12.72 -14.86
N LYS A 104 -12.45 13.20 -16.06
CA LYS A 104 -11.87 14.56 -16.17
C LYS A 104 -12.78 15.63 -15.58
N ASP A 105 -14.10 15.44 -15.66
CA ASP A 105 -15.10 16.40 -15.14
C ASP A 105 -15.29 16.27 -13.62
N VAL A 106 -14.87 15.16 -13.02
CA VAL A 106 -14.80 14.98 -11.57
C VAL A 106 -13.64 15.76 -10.95
N LEU A 107 -12.53 15.94 -11.68
CA LEU A 107 -11.31 16.59 -11.16
C LEU A 107 -11.56 18.00 -10.60
N PRO A 108 -12.34 18.89 -11.22
CA PRO A 108 -12.67 20.21 -10.67
C PRO A 108 -13.46 20.17 -9.34
N LEU A 109 -14.11 19.04 -9.02
CA LEU A 109 -14.88 18.85 -7.80
C LEU A 109 -14.00 18.46 -6.59
N PHE A 110 -12.79 17.99 -6.85
CA PHE A 110 -11.79 17.75 -5.79
C PHE A 110 -11.18 19.09 -5.35
N LYS A 111 -11.71 19.69 -4.30
CA LYS A 111 -11.32 21.04 -3.87
C LYS A 111 -10.42 21.09 -2.65
N ALA A 112 -10.43 20.05 -1.83
CA ALA A 112 -9.61 19.96 -0.62
C ALA A 112 -9.77 21.18 0.31
N GLU A 113 -10.99 21.73 0.43
CA GLU A 113 -11.24 23.05 1.03
C GLU A 113 -10.99 23.11 2.54
N LYS A 114 -11.06 21.97 3.23
CA LYS A 114 -10.82 21.86 4.68
C LYS A 114 -9.48 21.19 5.01
N TRP A 115 -8.70 20.85 3.98
CA TRP A 115 -7.46 20.15 4.18
C TRP A 115 -6.43 20.98 4.95
N ASN A 116 -5.98 20.43 6.07
CA ASN A 116 -4.94 21.00 6.92
C ASN A 116 -3.85 19.95 7.17
N PRO A 117 -2.80 19.91 6.34
CA PRO A 117 -1.78 18.87 6.40
C PRO A 117 -1.01 18.86 7.72
N GLU A 118 -0.72 20.00 8.31
CA GLU A 118 0.00 20.08 9.58
C GLU A 118 -0.79 19.41 10.71
N GLN A 119 -2.08 19.73 10.82
CA GLN A 119 -2.95 19.16 11.84
C GLN A 119 -3.11 17.65 11.67
N LEU A 120 -3.26 17.18 10.42
CA LEU A 120 -3.39 15.76 10.11
C LEU A 120 -2.11 15.00 10.44
N VAL A 121 -0.94 15.47 10.00
CA VAL A 121 0.34 14.80 10.25
C VAL A 121 0.68 14.78 11.75
N GLU A 122 0.43 15.85 12.49
CA GLU A 122 0.59 15.85 13.94
C GLU A 122 -0.36 14.85 14.63
N ARG A 123 -1.58 14.71 14.13
CA ARG A 123 -2.52 13.69 14.61
C ARG A 123 -1.98 12.27 14.37
N TYR A 124 -1.47 12.00 13.18
CA TYR A 124 -0.89 10.71 12.83
C TYR A 124 0.36 10.38 13.66
N LYS A 125 1.20 11.39 13.91
CA LYS A 125 2.37 11.23 14.78
C LYS A 125 1.97 10.88 16.21
N ARG A 126 0.93 11.50 16.79
CA ARG A 126 0.41 11.13 18.12
C ARG A 126 -0.13 9.71 18.17
N CYS A 127 -0.72 9.21 17.07
CA CYS A 127 -1.12 7.81 16.96
C CYS A 127 0.07 6.84 16.89
N GLY A 128 1.29 7.34 16.89
CA GLY A 128 2.52 6.53 16.91
C GLY A 128 3.21 6.40 15.56
N ALA A 129 2.76 7.08 14.49
CA ALA A 129 3.45 7.05 13.20
C ALA A 129 4.90 7.52 13.32
N LYS A 130 5.82 6.77 12.73
CA LYS A 130 7.26 7.07 12.65
C LYS A 130 7.71 7.38 11.22
N TYR A 131 6.85 7.20 10.24
CA TYR A 131 6.99 7.66 8.86
C TYR A 131 5.59 7.90 8.29
N PHE A 132 5.51 8.68 7.22
CA PHE A 132 4.25 9.11 6.66
C PHE A 132 4.27 9.00 5.14
N PHE A 133 3.26 8.36 4.57
CA PHE A 133 3.09 8.21 3.13
C PHE A 133 1.94 9.03 2.57
N VAL A 134 2.13 9.50 1.34
CA VAL A 134 1.12 10.22 0.55
C VAL A 134 1.13 9.72 -0.90
N LEU A 135 0.04 9.95 -1.63
CA LEU A 135 0.03 9.78 -3.07
C LEU A 135 0.77 10.94 -3.75
N GLY A 136 1.66 10.65 -4.68
CA GLY A 136 2.05 11.57 -5.74
C GLY A 136 0.98 11.56 -6.83
N ASN A 137 0.62 10.37 -7.29
CA ASN A 137 -0.51 10.12 -8.19
C ASN A 137 -1.08 8.71 -7.94
N HIS A 138 -2.29 8.47 -8.46
CA HIS A 138 -2.88 7.13 -8.50
C HIS A 138 -2.98 6.64 -9.95
N HIS A 139 -3.61 5.49 -10.18
CA HIS A 139 -3.88 4.96 -11.53
C HIS A 139 -4.73 5.91 -12.39
N ASP A 140 -5.40 6.88 -11.76
CA ASP A 140 -6.17 7.94 -12.42
C ASP A 140 -5.30 8.97 -13.16
N ASN A 141 -3.98 8.84 -13.07
CA ASN A 141 -2.98 9.63 -13.79
C ASN A 141 -2.99 11.15 -13.49
N TYR A 142 -3.68 11.56 -12.42
CA TYR A 142 -3.71 12.94 -11.94
C TYR A 142 -2.60 13.20 -10.92
N ASP A 143 -1.75 14.20 -11.18
CA ASP A 143 -0.65 14.52 -10.26
C ASP A 143 -1.10 15.45 -9.13
N LEU A 144 -0.73 15.09 -7.90
CA LEU A 144 -1.06 15.87 -6.70
C LEU A 144 -0.02 16.97 -6.40
N TRP A 145 0.79 17.36 -7.38
CA TRP A 145 1.79 18.44 -7.27
C TRP A 145 1.81 19.31 -8.52
N ASP A 146 2.60 20.38 -8.48
CA ASP A 146 2.89 21.27 -9.62
C ASP A 146 3.83 20.58 -10.60
N SER A 147 3.31 19.54 -11.26
CA SER A 147 4.07 18.71 -12.19
C SER A 147 4.42 19.45 -13.47
N LYS A 148 5.69 19.39 -13.88
CA LYS A 148 6.15 19.97 -15.16
C LYS A 148 5.63 19.20 -16.38
N TYR A 149 5.34 17.90 -16.21
CA TYR A 149 5.12 16.97 -17.30
C TYR A 149 3.68 16.48 -17.42
N GLN A 150 2.83 16.82 -16.44
CA GLN A 150 1.41 16.46 -16.42
C GLN A 150 0.55 17.70 -16.16
N PRO A 151 -0.13 18.23 -17.19
CA PRO A 151 -1.00 19.40 -17.01
C PRO A 151 -2.26 19.08 -16.19
N TRP A 152 -2.68 17.83 -16.13
CA TRP A 152 -3.77 17.36 -15.27
C TRP A 152 -3.24 17.14 -13.85
N ASN A 153 -3.12 18.24 -13.10
CA ASN A 153 -2.53 18.25 -11.77
C ASN A 153 -3.26 19.20 -10.80
N SER A 154 -2.95 19.09 -9.51
CA SER A 154 -3.64 19.80 -8.44
C SER A 154 -3.42 21.32 -8.43
N MET A 155 -2.38 21.82 -9.11
CA MET A 155 -2.20 23.27 -9.31
C MET A 155 -3.12 23.82 -10.38
N ASN A 156 -3.35 23.05 -11.44
CA ASN A 156 -4.09 23.50 -12.62
C ASN A 156 -5.59 23.24 -12.53
N ILE A 157 -6.00 22.15 -11.85
CA ILE A 157 -7.39 21.69 -11.80
C ILE A 157 -7.71 21.27 -10.36
N GLY A 158 -8.93 21.49 -9.91
CA GLY A 158 -9.38 21.08 -8.58
C GLY A 158 -8.90 22.03 -7.49
N PRO A 159 -8.04 21.63 -6.54
CA PRO A 159 -7.70 22.41 -5.34
C PRO A 159 -6.89 23.68 -5.63
N LYS A 160 -6.30 23.81 -6.80
CA LYS A 160 -5.41 24.93 -7.17
C LYS A 160 -4.27 25.12 -6.18
N ARG A 161 -3.74 24.04 -5.69
CA ARG A 161 -2.65 23.97 -4.70
C ARG A 161 -1.74 22.78 -4.98
N ASP A 162 -0.46 22.93 -4.63
CA ASP A 162 0.48 21.84 -4.58
C ASP A 162 0.22 21.01 -3.31
N ILE A 163 -0.54 19.93 -3.46
CA ILE A 163 -0.93 19.05 -2.34
C ILE A 163 0.30 18.32 -1.80
N LEU A 164 1.18 17.87 -2.68
CA LEU A 164 2.38 17.13 -2.26
C LEU A 164 3.35 18.02 -1.48
N ASP A 165 3.53 19.29 -1.89
CA ASP A 165 4.33 20.27 -1.14
C ASP A 165 3.78 20.50 0.28
N GLY A 166 2.46 20.64 0.39
CA GLY A 166 1.82 20.82 1.71
C GLY A 166 2.06 19.63 2.64
N TRP A 167 1.94 18.40 2.13
CA TRP A 167 2.24 17.20 2.89
C TRP A 167 3.74 17.11 3.27
N ALA A 168 4.63 17.39 2.31
CA ALA A 168 6.08 17.33 2.53
C ALA A 168 6.53 18.32 3.62
N LYS A 169 6.01 19.55 3.59
CA LYS A 169 6.26 20.56 4.62
C LYS A 169 5.74 20.13 6.00
N ALA A 170 4.54 19.54 6.05
CA ALA A 170 3.96 19.05 7.29
C ALA A 170 4.76 17.87 7.88
N ALA A 171 5.14 16.89 7.05
CA ALA A 171 5.97 15.77 7.47
C ALA A 171 7.33 16.24 8.00
N LYS A 172 7.99 17.16 7.28
CA LYS A 172 9.27 17.76 7.70
C LYS A 172 9.13 18.49 9.04
N LYS A 173 8.07 19.29 9.22
CA LYS A 173 7.80 20.02 10.48
C LYS A 173 7.56 19.06 11.65
N ALA A 174 6.87 17.95 11.39
CA ALA A 174 6.64 16.90 12.38
C ALA A 174 7.87 16.01 12.64
N GLY A 175 8.92 16.10 11.81
CA GLY A 175 10.11 15.25 11.89
C GLY A 175 9.85 13.80 11.48
N LEU A 176 8.90 13.57 10.58
CA LEU A 176 8.58 12.26 10.03
C LEU A 176 9.23 12.08 8.65
N PRO A 177 9.95 10.97 8.41
CA PRO A 177 10.34 10.56 7.06
C PRO A 177 9.14 10.54 6.12
N LEU A 178 9.29 11.12 4.92
CA LEU A 178 8.25 11.20 3.90
C LEU A 178 8.35 10.04 2.92
N GLY A 179 7.25 9.36 2.71
CA GLY A 179 7.05 8.42 1.60
C GLY A 179 6.12 9.00 0.55
N ILE A 180 6.44 8.75 -0.72
CA ILE A 180 5.57 9.09 -1.86
C ILE A 180 5.27 7.83 -2.64
N SER A 181 4.02 7.62 -2.99
CA SER A 181 3.61 6.52 -3.85
C SER A 181 3.21 7.01 -5.23
N PHE A 182 3.62 6.26 -6.26
CA PHE A 182 3.34 6.53 -7.66
C PHE A 182 2.68 5.30 -8.27
N HIS A 183 1.49 5.46 -8.84
CA HIS A 183 0.68 4.37 -9.38
C HIS A 183 0.32 4.59 -10.86
N ALA A 184 0.73 5.72 -11.44
CA ALA A 184 0.29 6.12 -12.77
C ALA A 184 0.91 5.31 -13.93
N ASP A 185 1.90 4.44 -13.65
CA ASP A 185 2.45 3.50 -14.64
C ASP A 185 1.39 2.52 -15.17
N HIS A 186 0.34 2.24 -14.38
CA HIS A 186 -0.79 1.44 -14.80
C HIS A 186 -1.88 2.20 -15.56
N ALA A 187 -1.88 3.53 -15.59
CA ALA A 187 -2.91 4.33 -16.26
C ALA A 187 -3.17 3.87 -17.72
N TRP A 188 -2.12 3.43 -18.42
CA TRP A 188 -2.17 2.95 -19.80
C TRP A 188 -3.21 1.84 -20.02
N THR A 189 -3.21 0.81 -19.23
CA THR A 189 -4.17 -0.31 -19.33
C THR A 189 -5.36 -0.14 -18.39
N TRP A 190 -5.19 0.60 -17.29
CA TRP A 190 -6.22 0.76 -16.28
C TRP A 190 -7.42 1.56 -16.78
N TYR A 191 -7.21 2.54 -17.63
CA TYR A 191 -8.27 3.34 -18.21
C TYR A 191 -8.94 2.73 -19.46
N GLU A 192 -8.54 1.56 -19.94
CA GLU A 192 -9.11 0.94 -21.13
C GLU A 192 -10.65 0.87 -21.15
N PRO A 193 -11.37 0.68 -20.01
CA PRO A 193 -12.83 0.79 -20.03
C PRO A 193 -13.36 2.12 -20.55
N SER A 194 -12.63 3.21 -20.42
CA SER A 194 -13.04 4.53 -20.94
C SER A 194 -13.05 4.62 -22.47
N GLN A 195 -12.45 3.66 -23.19
CA GLN A 195 -12.57 3.54 -24.65
C GLN A 195 -13.90 2.93 -25.08
N ARG A 196 -14.67 2.34 -24.15
CA ARG A 196 -15.88 1.55 -24.44
C ARG A 196 -17.12 2.43 -24.61
N PHE A 197 -18.25 1.77 -24.65
CA PHE A 197 -19.60 2.31 -24.69
C PHE A 197 -20.55 1.36 -23.97
N ASP A 198 -21.74 1.82 -23.63
CA ASP A 198 -22.80 0.95 -23.09
C ASP A 198 -23.28 -0.03 -24.16
N LEU A 199 -23.48 -1.28 -23.77
CA LEU A 199 -24.07 -2.31 -24.63
C LEU A 199 -25.60 -2.23 -24.66
N GLN A 200 -26.22 -1.60 -23.66
CA GLN A 200 -27.66 -1.52 -23.48
C GLN A 200 -28.12 -0.11 -23.09
N GLY A 201 -29.44 0.10 -23.08
CA GLY A 201 -30.01 1.35 -22.60
C GLY A 201 -30.06 2.47 -23.63
N LYS A 202 -30.39 3.68 -23.17
CA LYS A 202 -30.63 4.86 -24.04
C LYS A 202 -29.36 5.38 -24.71
N LYS A 203 -28.20 5.12 -24.14
CA LYS A 203 -26.88 5.55 -24.63
C LYS A 203 -26.08 4.41 -25.26
N ALA A 204 -26.72 3.27 -25.55
CA ALA A 204 -26.05 2.13 -26.17
C ALA A 204 -25.30 2.55 -27.45
N GLY A 205 -24.01 2.14 -27.56
CA GLY A 205 -23.14 2.49 -28.68
C GLY A 205 -22.57 3.91 -28.65
N VAL A 206 -22.88 4.72 -27.62
CA VAL A 206 -22.27 6.05 -27.46
C VAL A 206 -20.97 5.88 -26.67
N TYR A 207 -19.83 6.16 -27.31
CA TYR A 207 -18.52 6.04 -26.67
C TYR A 207 -18.39 6.94 -25.46
N TYR A 208 -17.69 6.43 -24.44
CA TYR A 208 -17.28 7.21 -23.28
C TYR A 208 -16.19 8.22 -23.66
N ASP A 209 -15.80 9.09 -22.75
CA ASP A 209 -14.94 10.23 -23.01
C ASP A 209 -13.43 9.91 -23.07
N GLY A 210 -13.02 8.65 -22.87
CA GLY A 210 -11.61 8.24 -22.92
C GLY A 210 -10.93 8.39 -24.28
N ASN A 211 -11.72 8.49 -25.36
CA ASN A 211 -11.20 8.68 -26.73
C ASN A 211 -11.14 10.15 -27.18
N LEU A 212 -11.55 11.10 -26.32
CA LEU A 212 -11.53 12.52 -26.67
C LEU A 212 -10.12 13.03 -26.97
N THR A 213 -10.05 14.00 -27.86
CA THR A 213 -8.83 14.70 -28.27
C THR A 213 -8.82 16.13 -27.71
N LYS A 214 -7.69 16.80 -27.81
CA LYS A 214 -7.56 18.22 -27.43
C LYS A 214 -8.55 19.13 -28.15
N GLU A 215 -8.83 18.84 -29.42
CA GLU A 215 -9.74 19.61 -30.29
C GLU A 215 -11.19 19.54 -29.78
N ASP A 216 -11.61 18.43 -29.14
CA ASP A 216 -12.94 18.27 -28.56
C ASP A 216 -13.19 19.21 -27.39
N GLY A 217 -12.13 19.82 -26.84
CA GLY A 217 -12.17 20.80 -25.77
C GLY A 217 -12.60 22.19 -26.13
N LYS A 218 -12.68 22.51 -27.43
CA LYS A 218 -13.01 23.86 -27.89
C LYS A 218 -14.36 24.33 -27.32
N GLY A 219 -14.34 25.47 -26.63
CA GLY A 219 -15.51 26.04 -25.94
C GLY A 219 -15.95 25.32 -24.67
N LYS A 220 -15.18 24.35 -24.20
CA LYS A 220 -15.44 23.63 -22.92
C LYS A 220 -14.49 24.12 -21.82
N TRP A 221 -14.79 23.77 -20.56
CA TRP A 221 -13.99 24.17 -19.41
C TRP A 221 -12.54 23.68 -19.47
N TRP A 222 -12.28 22.59 -20.23
CA TRP A 222 -10.96 21.97 -20.39
C TRP A 222 -10.28 22.36 -21.71
N GLU A 223 -10.74 23.43 -22.38
CA GLU A 223 -10.08 23.94 -23.58
C GLU A 223 -8.59 24.19 -23.34
N GLY A 224 -7.76 23.70 -24.25
CA GLY A 224 -6.30 23.76 -24.13
C GLY A 224 -5.65 22.56 -23.43
N TYR A 225 -6.39 21.77 -22.68
CA TYR A 225 -5.93 20.51 -22.13
C TYR A 225 -6.13 19.36 -23.12
N ASP A 226 -5.18 18.44 -23.17
CA ASP A 226 -5.32 17.20 -23.94
C ASP A 226 -5.81 16.09 -23.02
N PRO A 227 -7.02 15.52 -23.23
CA PRO A 227 -7.52 14.39 -22.44
C PRO A 227 -6.60 13.16 -22.52
N GLN A 228 -5.83 13.01 -23.60
CA GLN A 228 -4.91 11.90 -23.74
C GLN A 228 -3.70 12.00 -22.81
N MET A 229 -3.38 13.17 -22.30
CA MET A 229 -2.41 13.28 -21.20
C MET A 229 -2.95 12.68 -19.89
N LEU A 230 -4.28 12.61 -19.71
CA LEU A 230 -4.93 11.98 -18.55
C LEU A 230 -5.23 10.51 -18.84
N TYR A 231 -6.01 10.21 -19.89
CA TYR A 231 -6.54 8.87 -20.15
C TYR A 231 -5.56 7.92 -20.80
N GLN A 232 -4.68 8.43 -21.67
CA GLN A 232 -3.69 7.61 -22.43
C GLN A 232 -4.32 6.50 -23.27
N GLN A 233 -5.47 6.76 -23.94
CA GLN A 233 -6.30 5.71 -24.54
C GLN A 233 -6.28 5.64 -26.07
N HIS A 234 -5.35 6.32 -26.74
CA HIS A 234 -5.14 6.18 -28.17
C HIS A 234 -4.23 4.99 -28.52
N HIS A 235 -4.61 3.80 -28.01
CA HIS A 235 -3.93 2.54 -28.30
C HIS A 235 -4.95 1.39 -28.37
N PRO A 236 -4.60 0.22 -28.94
CA PRO A 236 -5.47 -0.96 -28.89
C PRO A 236 -5.72 -1.43 -27.46
N MET A 237 -6.94 -1.83 -27.15
CA MET A 237 -7.24 -2.42 -25.85
C MET A 237 -6.50 -3.75 -25.64
N SER A 238 -6.08 -4.01 -24.42
CA SER A 238 -5.48 -5.28 -24.00
C SER A 238 -6.41 -6.46 -24.25
N GLN A 239 -5.83 -7.65 -24.44
CA GLN A 239 -6.61 -8.87 -24.69
C GLN A 239 -7.60 -9.11 -23.54
N GLY A 240 -8.87 -9.26 -23.87
CA GLY A 240 -9.95 -9.52 -22.91
C GLY A 240 -10.36 -8.29 -22.08
N SER A 241 -9.98 -7.09 -22.48
CA SER A 241 -10.31 -5.83 -21.80
C SER A 241 -11.82 -5.58 -21.64
N TRP A 242 -12.68 -6.17 -22.46
CA TRP A 242 -14.14 -6.12 -22.29
C TRP A 242 -14.66 -6.96 -21.12
N ASN A 243 -13.86 -7.85 -20.56
CA ASN A 243 -14.25 -8.66 -19.40
C ASN A 243 -13.81 -8.00 -18.10
N ASN A 244 -14.71 -7.37 -17.38
CA ASN A 244 -14.46 -6.67 -16.13
C ASN A 244 -13.83 -7.56 -15.04
N SER A 245 -14.05 -8.89 -15.08
CA SER A 245 -13.45 -9.84 -14.11
C SER A 245 -11.96 -10.12 -14.36
N ARG A 246 -11.43 -9.71 -15.53
CA ARG A 246 -10.02 -9.93 -15.91
C ARG A 246 -9.13 -8.71 -15.67
N ILE A 247 -9.56 -7.81 -14.82
CA ILE A 247 -8.88 -6.55 -14.53
C ILE A 247 -7.38 -6.69 -14.20
N HIS A 248 -7.02 -7.68 -13.38
CA HIS A 248 -5.62 -7.90 -12.98
C HIS A 248 -4.76 -8.53 -14.08
N SER A 249 -5.34 -9.21 -15.06
CA SER A 249 -4.57 -9.74 -16.20
C SER A 249 -4.06 -8.65 -17.14
N GLN A 250 -4.61 -7.45 -17.07
CA GLN A 250 -4.17 -6.27 -17.82
C GLN A 250 -2.90 -5.63 -17.25
N TRP A 251 -2.43 -6.08 -16.08
CA TRP A 251 -1.20 -5.61 -15.44
C TRP A 251 0.02 -6.49 -15.73
N GLY A 252 -0.19 -7.62 -16.37
CA GLY A 252 0.88 -8.49 -16.78
C GLY A 252 1.30 -8.17 -18.21
N TRP A 253 2.36 -7.40 -18.39
CA TRP A 253 2.89 -7.04 -19.71
C TRP A 253 3.19 -8.25 -20.60
N GLU A 254 3.43 -9.41 -19.99
CA GLU A 254 3.63 -10.70 -20.67
C GLU A 254 2.33 -11.49 -20.88
N ASN A 255 1.19 -11.02 -20.35
CA ASN A 255 -0.10 -11.73 -20.30
C ASN A 255 -1.18 -11.09 -21.17
N GLY A 256 -0.81 -10.40 -22.25
CA GLY A 256 -1.73 -9.80 -23.21
C GLY A 256 -2.13 -8.35 -22.90
N ALA A 257 -1.51 -7.72 -21.92
CA ALA A 257 -1.60 -6.27 -21.75
C ALA A 257 -1.02 -5.56 -22.99
N CYS A 258 -1.68 -4.50 -23.47
CA CYS A 258 -1.14 -3.67 -24.53
C CYS A 258 0.15 -3.00 -24.06
N PRO A 259 1.31 -3.20 -24.72
CA PRO A 259 2.56 -2.57 -24.30
C PRO A 259 2.45 -1.04 -24.33
N PRO A 260 3.02 -0.34 -23.33
CA PRO A 260 2.99 1.11 -23.29
C PRO A 260 3.88 1.72 -24.38
N SER A 261 3.58 2.95 -24.77
CA SER A 261 4.47 3.70 -25.67
C SER A 261 5.74 4.15 -24.95
N LYS A 262 6.81 4.41 -25.69
CA LYS A 262 8.06 4.97 -25.13
C LYS A 262 7.83 6.32 -24.48
N GLU A 263 6.96 7.13 -25.07
CA GLU A 263 6.58 8.45 -24.57
C GLU A 263 5.89 8.35 -23.22
N PHE A 264 5.00 7.37 -23.04
CA PHE A 264 4.33 7.14 -21.76
C PHE A 264 5.30 6.69 -20.68
N VAL A 265 6.17 5.72 -20.99
CA VAL A 265 7.20 5.24 -20.05
C VAL A 265 8.15 6.38 -19.65
N THR A 266 8.59 7.19 -20.63
CA THR A 266 9.48 8.33 -20.39
C THR A 266 8.79 9.43 -19.58
N ASN A 267 7.53 9.74 -19.88
CA ASN A 267 6.75 10.72 -19.13
C ASN A 267 6.58 10.29 -17.66
N PHE A 268 6.26 9.01 -17.41
CA PHE A 268 6.18 8.49 -16.05
C PHE A 268 7.52 8.60 -15.29
N TYR A 269 8.62 8.28 -15.97
CA TYR A 269 9.97 8.43 -15.42
C TYR A 269 10.26 9.88 -15.03
N ASP A 270 10.07 10.82 -15.97
CA ASP A 270 10.36 12.24 -15.76
C ASP A 270 9.51 12.84 -14.62
N ARG A 271 8.21 12.52 -14.57
CA ARG A 271 7.30 12.93 -13.50
C ARG A 271 7.75 12.43 -12.14
N THR A 272 8.13 11.16 -12.07
CA THR A 272 8.58 10.56 -10.83
C THR A 272 9.87 11.19 -10.34
N LEU A 273 10.85 11.42 -11.22
CA LEU A 273 12.09 12.09 -10.85
C LEU A 273 11.88 13.57 -10.49
N ASP A 274 10.99 14.29 -11.18
CA ASP A 274 10.60 15.67 -10.81
C ASP A 274 10.10 15.71 -9.36
N ALA A 275 9.20 14.81 -8.98
CA ALA A 275 8.68 14.73 -7.62
C ALA A 275 9.77 14.36 -6.60
N ILE A 276 10.63 13.36 -6.89
CA ILE A 276 11.76 12.99 -6.02
C ILE A 276 12.70 14.17 -5.84
N ASN A 277 13.01 14.89 -6.91
CA ASN A 277 13.92 16.03 -6.87
C ASN A 277 13.38 17.20 -6.06
N ARG A 278 12.08 17.47 -6.14
CA ARG A 278 11.43 18.57 -5.43
C ARG A 278 11.20 18.27 -3.96
N TYR A 279 10.63 17.11 -3.63
CA TYR A 279 10.13 16.82 -2.28
C TYR A 279 11.06 15.94 -1.46
N GLN A 280 12.10 15.37 -2.08
CA GLN A 280 13.17 14.60 -1.42
C GLN A 280 12.63 13.54 -0.45
N PRO A 281 11.80 12.59 -0.94
CA PRO A 281 11.25 11.54 -0.08
C PRO A 281 12.34 10.62 0.46
N ASP A 282 12.06 10.05 1.63
CA ASP A 282 12.86 8.96 2.22
C ASP A 282 12.41 7.59 1.73
N LEU A 283 11.15 7.47 1.29
CA LEU A 283 10.57 6.19 0.85
C LEU A 283 9.79 6.40 -0.45
N ILE A 284 9.86 5.40 -1.33
CA ILE A 284 9.05 5.36 -2.56
C ILE A 284 8.33 4.03 -2.64
N TYR A 285 7.06 4.10 -3.00
CA TYR A 285 6.19 2.96 -3.20
C TYR A 285 5.59 3.00 -4.61
N PHE A 286 5.50 1.82 -5.23
CA PHE A 286 4.77 1.60 -6.48
C PHE A 286 3.72 0.51 -6.26
N ASP A 287 2.52 0.74 -6.78
CA ASP A 287 1.46 -0.27 -6.70
C ASP A 287 1.57 -1.27 -7.87
N VAL A 288 2.68 -1.98 -7.91
CA VAL A 288 3.05 -2.91 -8.97
C VAL A 288 3.58 -4.22 -8.37
N THR A 289 3.88 -5.19 -9.21
CA THR A 289 4.43 -6.48 -8.76
C THR A 289 5.88 -6.34 -8.29
N VAL A 290 6.77 -5.85 -9.14
CA VAL A 290 8.20 -5.68 -8.84
C VAL A 290 8.56 -4.20 -8.85
N LEU A 291 8.64 -3.60 -10.04
CA LEU A 291 8.92 -2.18 -10.30
C LEU A 291 8.10 -1.72 -11.50
N PRO A 292 7.89 -0.40 -11.70
CA PRO A 292 7.17 0.13 -12.85
C PRO A 292 7.68 -0.43 -14.17
N PHE A 293 6.74 -0.92 -14.98
CA PHE A 293 6.96 -1.54 -16.29
C PHE A 293 7.87 -2.78 -16.31
N TYR A 294 8.17 -3.38 -15.17
CA TYR A 294 8.92 -4.63 -15.12
C TYR A 294 8.06 -5.78 -15.73
N PRO A 295 8.63 -6.71 -16.56
CA PRO A 295 10.05 -6.80 -16.93
C PRO A 295 10.39 -6.15 -18.29
N ILE A 296 9.51 -5.36 -18.87
CA ILE A 296 9.65 -4.82 -20.23
C ILE A 296 10.39 -3.48 -20.32
N SER A 297 10.83 -2.91 -19.20
CA SER A 297 11.57 -1.64 -19.14
C SER A 297 12.54 -1.59 -17.97
N ASP A 298 13.58 -0.76 -18.10
CA ASP A 298 14.51 -0.39 -17.04
C ASP A 298 14.03 0.82 -16.22
N CYS A 299 12.86 1.37 -16.52
CA CYS A 299 12.32 2.58 -15.88
C CYS A 299 12.37 2.50 -14.35
N GLY A 300 11.81 1.43 -13.77
CA GLY A 300 11.79 1.25 -12.32
C GLY A 300 13.18 1.11 -11.68
N LEU A 301 14.10 0.41 -12.36
CA LEU A 301 15.50 0.31 -11.88
C LEU A 301 16.20 1.68 -11.88
N ARG A 302 15.98 2.50 -12.90
CA ARG A 302 16.50 3.88 -12.96
C ARG A 302 15.95 4.76 -11.86
N ILE A 303 14.66 4.67 -11.56
CA ILE A 303 14.04 5.44 -10.47
C ILE A 303 14.61 5.00 -9.11
N ALA A 304 14.73 3.69 -8.86
CA ALA A 304 15.33 3.17 -7.63
C ALA A 304 16.78 3.62 -7.48
N THR A 305 17.57 3.55 -8.56
CA THR A 305 18.95 4.03 -8.61
C THR A 305 19.03 5.52 -8.28
N HIS A 306 18.16 6.33 -8.88
CA HIS A 306 18.10 7.77 -8.61
C HIS A 306 17.88 8.06 -7.14
N LEU A 307 16.90 7.39 -6.51
CA LEU A 307 16.64 7.56 -5.07
C LEU A 307 17.84 7.16 -4.23
N TYR A 308 18.41 5.97 -4.45
CA TYR A 308 19.52 5.46 -3.62
C TYR A 308 20.78 6.29 -3.76
N ASN A 309 21.07 6.82 -4.97
CA ASN A 309 22.20 7.74 -5.18
C ASN A 309 21.96 9.11 -4.53
N LYS A 310 20.72 9.58 -4.47
CA LYS A 310 20.35 10.85 -3.87
C LYS A 310 20.21 10.75 -2.35
N ASN A 311 19.65 9.66 -1.87
CA ASN A 311 19.45 9.35 -0.46
C ASN A 311 19.85 7.89 -0.16
N PRO A 312 21.12 7.64 0.25
CA PRO A 312 21.58 6.28 0.57
C PRO A 312 20.82 5.60 1.72
N ARG A 313 19.99 6.35 2.46
CA ARG A 313 19.10 5.84 3.49
C ARG A 313 17.66 5.72 3.03
N GLY A 314 17.42 5.86 1.71
CA GLY A 314 16.11 5.72 1.09
C GLY A 314 15.63 4.27 1.07
N VAL A 315 14.30 4.10 0.92
CA VAL A 315 13.66 2.77 0.85
C VAL A 315 12.76 2.72 -0.39
N VAL A 316 12.92 1.66 -1.20
CA VAL A 316 12.05 1.37 -2.34
C VAL A 316 11.37 0.02 -2.09
N PHE A 317 10.07 -0.05 -2.31
CA PHE A 317 9.27 -1.24 -2.07
C PHE A 317 8.95 -1.99 -3.36
N GLY A 318 8.79 -3.32 -3.24
CA GLY A 318 8.24 -4.19 -4.27
C GLY A 318 7.45 -5.34 -3.64
N LYS A 319 6.46 -5.86 -4.35
CA LYS A 319 5.50 -6.85 -3.81
C LYS A 319 5.89 -8.29 -4.13
N ILE A 320 5.92 -8.67 -5.39
CA ILE A 320 6.19 -10.05 -5.83
C ILE A 320 7.66 -10.16 -6.21
N LEU A 321 8.51 -10.23 -5.20
CA LEU A 321 9.96 -10.22 -5.37
C LEU A 321 10.55 -11.63 -5.30
N SER A 322 11.52 -11.94 -6.19
CA SER A 322 12.43 -13.07 -6.01
C SER A 322 13.38 -12.83 -4.84
N ASP A 323 14.09 -13.87 -4.41
CA ASP A 323 15.07 -13.76 -3.32
C ASP A 323 16.21 -12.77 -3.67
N GLU A 324 16.62 -12.69 -4.94
CA GLU A 324 17.60 -11.72 -5.43
C GLU A 324 17.05 -10.30 -5.39
N GLN A 325 15.81 -10.11 -5.83
CA GLN A 325 15.16 -8.79 -5.83
C GLN A 325 14.91 -8.27 -4.40
N ARG A 326 14.67 -9.15 -3.43
CA ARG A 326 14.55 -8.79 -2.01
C ARG A 326 15.85 -8.24 -1.40
N LYS A 327 17.00 -8.52 -2.01
CA LYS A 327 18.26 -7.90 -1.60
C LYS A 327 18.35 -6.43 -2.01
N ALA A 328 17.67 -6.07 -3.12
CA ALA A 328 17.70 -4.72 -3.69
C ALA A 328 16.52 -3.84 -3.22
N LEU A 329 15.37 -4.45 -2.94
CA LEU A 329 14.12 -3.78 -2.58
C LEU A 329 13.56 -4.32 -1.26
N THR A 330 12.89 -3.45 -0.52
CA THR A 330 12.16 -3.87 0.68
C THR A 330 10.84 -4.54 0.27
N TRP A 331 10.62 -5.77 0.75
CA TRP A 331 9.40 -6.52 0.44
C TRP A 331 8.18 -5.90 1.09
N ASP A 332 7.13 -5.64 0.32
CA ASP A 332 5.82 -5.19 0.78
C ASP A 332 4.76 -6.28 0.56
N VAL A 333 4.01 -6.58 1.61
CA VAL A 333 2.89 -7.53 1.58
C VAL A 333 1.59 -6.76 1.68
N GLU A 334 0.70 -6.92 0.72
CA GLU A 334 -0.58 -6.21 0.76
C GLU A 334 -1.60 -6.95 1.63
N ARG A 335 -2.14 -6.27 2.65
CA ARG A 335 -3.26 -6.74 3.49
C ARG A 335 -3.04 -8.14 4.07
N GLY A 336 -1.85 -8.38 4.63
CA GLY A 336 -1.51 -9.68 5.16
C GLY A 336 -0.21 -9.73 5.95
N ALA A 337 0.22 -10.93 6.32
CA ALA A 337 1.51 -11.18 6.96
C ALA A 337 1.99 -12.61 6.72
N PRO A 338 3.33 -12.85 6.62
CA PRO A 338 3.90 -14.19 6.66
C PRO A 338 3.59 -14.88 8.01
N ASN A 339 3.72 -16.20 8.06
CA ASN A 339 3.54 -16.97 9.29
C ASN A 339 4.87 -17.39 9.93
N GLU A 340 5.90 -16.61 9.72
CA GLU A 340 7.25 -16.83 10.21
C GLU A 340 8.01 -15.52 10.44
N ILE A 341 9.14 -15.59 11.12
CA ILE A 341 10.05 -14.46 11.25
C ILE A 341 10.83 -14.32 9.96
N ILE A 342 10.69 -13.18 9.29
CA ILE A 342 11.47 -12.85 8.10
C ILE A 342 12.78 -12.18 8.56
N PRO A 343 13.96 -12.67 8.11
CA PRO A 343 15.25 -12.11 8.54
C PRO A 343 15.44 -10.66 8.14
N GLU A 344 15.07 -10.32 6.89
CA GLU A 344 15.16 -8.97 6.33
C GLU A 344 13.97 -8.11 6.80
N PRO A 345 14.14 -6.78 6.92
CA PRO A 345 13.03 -5.86 7.14
C PRO A 345 12.02 -5.93 5.98
N TRP A 346 10.75 -5.94 6.31
CA TRP A 346 9.66 -5.95 5.35
C TRP A 346 8.51 -5.05 5.82
N GLN A 347 7.55 -4.80 4.96
CA GLN A 347 6.37 -4.00 5.27
C GLN A 347 5.10 -4.77 4.90
N THR A 348 4.01 -4.46 5.55
CA THR A 348 2.68 -4.69 5.03
C THR A 348 1.93 -3.36 4.95
N CYS A 349 1.29 -3.10 3.81
CA CYS A 349 0.34 -2.01 3.68
C CYS A 349 -1.08 -2.51 3.89
N ASN A 350 -1.89 -1.74 4.60
CA ASN A 350 -3.29 -2.07 4.88
C ASN A 350 -4.11 -0.79 5.07
N CYS A 351 -5.45 -0.91 5.06
CA CYS A 351 -6.37 0.19 5.29
C CYS A 351 -7.36 -0.14 6.41
N ILE A 352 -7.90 0.88 7.06
CA ILE A 352 -8.95 0.70 8.08
C ILE A 352 -10.31 0.36 7.47
N GLY A 353 -10.52 0.71 6.21
CA GLY A 353 -11.76 0.47 5.46
C GLY A 353 -11.45 0.21 3.98
N GLY A 354 -11.59 1.21 3.13
CA GLY A 354 -11.10 1.23 1.76
C GLY A 354 -9.76 1.96 1.66
N TRP A 355 -9.08 1.85 0.52
CA TRP A 355 -7.89 2.67 0.26
C TRP A 355 -8.29 4.13 0.12
N HIS A 356 -9.21 4.47 -0.79
CA HIS A 356 -9.88 5.76 -0.82
C HIS A 356 -11.15 5.75 0.04
N TYR A 357 -11.61 6.93 0.44
CA TYR A 357 -12.82 7.07 1.25
C TYR A 357 -14.03 6.46 0.57
N THR A 358 -14.77 5.65 1.33
CA THR A 358 -15.95 4.93 0.83
C THR A 358 -17.14 5.16 1.75
N THR A 359 -18.13 5.91 1.28
CA THR A 359 -19.33 6.27 2.03
C THR A 359 -20.09 5.05 2.58
N SER A 360 -20.14 3.95 1.81
CA SER A 360 -20.81 2.73 2.23
C SER A 360 -20.10 2.01 3.40
N ILE A 361 -18.80 2.19 3.58
CA ILE A 361 -18.05 1.67 4.74
C ILE A 361 -18.46 2.43 5.98
N TYR A 362 -18.50 3.76 5.89
CA TYR A 362 -18.99 4.63 6.97
C TYR A 362 -20.43 4.30 7.36
N GLN A 363 -21.36 4.28 6.40
CA GLN A 363 -22.78 4.04 6.64
C GLN A 363 -23.04 2.67 7.28
N LYS A 364 -22.34 1.62 6.81
CA LYS A 364 -22.52 0.23 7.26
C LYS A 364 -21.62 -0.13 8.45
N ASN A 365 -20.88 0.84 9.00
CA ASN A 365 -19.96 0.66 10.12
C ASN A 365 -18.95 -0.50 9.91
N ARG A 366 -18.32 -0.54 8.74
CA ARG A 366 -17.41 -1.64 8.33
C ARG A 366 -15.92 -1.30 8.46
N TYR A 367 -15.57 -0.29 9.23
CA TYR A 367 -14.18 -0.02 9.58
C TYR A 367 -13.60 -1.12 10.47
N LYS A 368 -12.32 -1.42 10.29
CA LYS A 368 -11.55 -2.19 11.28
C LYS A 368 -11.45 -1.38 12.57
N SER A 369 -11.72 -2.00 13.70
CA SER A 369 -11.53 -1.34 14.99
C SER A 369 -10.04 -1.14 15.30
N ALA A 370 -9.71 -0.21 16.19
CA ALA A 370 -8.35 -0.04 16.69
C ALA A 370 -7.78 -1.34 17.29
N ALA A 371 -8.64 -2.19 17.89
CA ALA A 371 -8.22 -3.50 18.39
C ALA A 371 -7.69 -4.42 17.28
N VAL A 372 -8.34 -4.46 16.11
CA VAL A 372 -7.88 -5.26 14.97
C VAL A 372 -6.57 -4.69 14.42
N VAL A 373 -6.45 -3.36 14.33
CA VAL A 373 -5.22 -2.69 13.87
C VAL A 373 -4.05 -2.99 14.81
N VAL A 374 -4.24 -2.91 16.13
CA VAL A 374 -3.20 -3.22 17.12
C VAL A 374 -2.77 -4.68 17.02
N LYS A 375 -3.72 -5.62 16.91
CA LYS A 375 -3.39 -7.06 16.75
C LYS A 375 -2.56 -7.28 15.49
N GLN A 376 -2.92 -6.63 14.40
CA GLN A 376 -2.17 -6.67 13.15
C GLN A 376 -0.76 -6.11 13.33
N LEU A 377 -0.62 -4.91 13.91
CA LEU A 377 0.68 -4.28 14.16
C LEU A 377 1.59 -5.17 15.02
N VAL A 378 1.08 -5.68 16.14
CA VAL A 378 1.86 -6.53 17.07
C VAL A 378 2.31 -7.82 16.38
N ASP A 379 1.43 -8.46 15.61
CA ASP A 379 1.76 -9.68 14.85
C ASP A 379 2.86 -9.41 13.81
N ILE A 380 2.74 -8.34 13.03
CA ILE A 380 3.71 -7.94 12.00
C ILE A 380 5.07 -7.64 12.63
N VAL A 381 5.10 -6.86 13.71
CA VAL A 381 6.35 -6.47 14.40
C VAL A 381 7.04 -7.69 15.02
N SER A 382 6.28 -8.66 15.52
CA SER A 382 6.84 -9.92 16.06
C SER A 382 7.54 -10.77 14.98
N LYS A 383 7.28 -10.51 13.70
CA LYS A 383 7.83 -11.19 12.53
C LYS A 383 8.83 -10.34 11.74
N ASN A 384 9.36 -9.26 12.36
CA ASN A 384 10.34 -8.31 11.80
C ASN A 384 9.78 -7.32 10.78
N GLY A 385 8.46 -7.14 10.71
CA GLY A 385 7.80 -6.26 9.75
C GLY A 385 7.45 -4.88 10.31
N ASN A 386 7.04 -4.00 9.38
CA ASN A 386 6.43 -2.71 9.63
C ASN A 386 4.99 -2.70 9.10
N LEU A 387 4.09 -2.02 9.77
CA LEU A 387 2.74 -1.76 9.28
C LEU A 387 2.66 -0.34 8.71
N LEU A 388 2.26 -0.21 7.44
CA LEU A 388 1.82 1.05 6.82
C LEU A 388 0.29 1.04 6.75
N LEU A 389 -0.35 1.88 7.57
CA LEU A 389 -1.80 1.92 7.72
C LEU A 389 -2.41 3.10 6.97
N SER A 390 -3.25 2.83 5.97
CA SER A 390 -4.02 3.87 5.29
C SER A 390 -5.20 4.31 6.13
N ILE A 391 -5.27 5.64 6.33
CA ILE A 391 -6.41 6.36 6.90
C ILE A 391 -6.94 7.23 5.75
N PRO A 392 -8.03 6.82 5.08
CA PRO A 392 -8.56 7.58 3.96
C PRO A 392 -9.15 8.91 4.41
N LEU A 393 -9.20 9.88 3.50
CA LEU A 393 -9.81 11.18 3.74
C LEU A 393 -10.97 11.41 2.78
N ARG A 394 -11.98 12.14 3.24
CA ARG A 394 -13.01 12.71 2.36
C ARG A 394 -12.39 13.68 1.35
N ALA A 395 -13.07 13.96 0.26
CA ALA A 395 -12.60 14.87 -0.77
C ALA A 395 -12.26 16.27 -0.24
N ASP A 396 -12.91 16.72 0.83
CA ASP A 396 -12.65 18.01 1.48
C ASP A 396 -11.36 18.03 2.33
N GLY A 397 -10.71 16.87 2.53
CA GLY A 397 -9.46 16.73 3.29
C GLY A 397 -9.66 16.42 4.76
N THR A 398 -10.85 15.95 5.17
CA THR A 398 -11.15 15.56 6.55
C THR A 398 -11.39 14.05 6.66
N TYR A 399 -11.17 13.48 7.83
CA TYR A 399 -11.67 12.15 8.20
C TYR A 399 -13.04 12.27 8.91
N ASP A 400 -13.78 11.15 8.98
CA ASP A 400 -15.06 11.13 9.69
C ASP A 400 -14.90 10.84 11.20
N GLU A 401 -16.01 10.91 11.95
CA GLU A 401 -15.99 10.70 13.40
C GLU A 401 -15.67 9.27 13.82
N LYS A 402 -15.92 8.28 12.95
CA LYS A 402 -15.57 6.86 13.22
C LYS A 402 -14.08 6.63 13.01
N GLU A 403 -13.51 7.22 11.96
CA GLU A 403 -12.08 7.25 11.73
C GLU A 403 -11.35 8.02 12.86
N ALA A 404 -11.91 9.17 13.29
CA ALA A 404 -11.42 9.92 14.44
C ALA A 404 -11.35 9.06 15.70
N LYS A 405 -12.42 8.28 16.00
CA LYS A 405 -12.47 7.37 17.14
C LYS A 405 -11.42 6.28 17.07
N ILE A 406 -11.16 5.72 15.88
CA ILE A 406 -10.10 4.72 15.69
C ILE A 406 -8.74 5.34 15.99
N LEU A 407 -8.48 6.56 15.51
CA LEU A 407 -7.25 7.30 15.79
C LEU A 407 -7.09 7.59 17.28
N ASP A 408 -8.17 7.96 18.01
CA ASP A 408 -8.14 8.18 19.47
C ASP A 408 -7.74 6.91 20.22
N ASP A 409 -8.33 5.78 19.85
CA ASP A 409 -8.05 4.50 20.50
C ASP A 409 -6.64 4.00 20.20
N LEU A 410 -6.13 4.24 18.97
CA LEU A 410 -4.74 3.94 18.60
C LEU A 410 -3.75 4.82 19.39
N GLU A 411 -4.00 6.13 19.49
CA GLU A 411 -3.17 7.05 20.26
C GLU A 411 -3.09 6.63 21.74
N ALA A 412 -4.23 6.29 22.35
CA ALA A 412 -4.29 5.84 23.72
C ALA A 412 -3.48 4.55 23.94
N TRP A 413 -3.64 3.55 23.07
CA TRP A 413 -2.90 2.30 23.18
C TRP A 413 -1.41 2.49 22.94
N MET A 414 -1.01 3.26 21.93
CA MET A 414 0.39 3.52 21.58
C MET A 414 1.11 4.34 22.65
N THR A 415 0.45 5.32 23.25
CA THR A 415 1.00 6.10 24.37
C THR A 415 1.37 5.19 25.53
N GLN A 416 0.54 4.21 25.84
CA GLN A 416 0.77 3.27 26.93
C GLN A 416 1.79 2.18 26.58
N ASN A 417 1.76 1.65 25.33
CA ASN A 417 2.41 0.38 24.99
C ASN A 417 3.50 0.52 23.93
N GLY A 418 3.76 1.71 23.40
CA GLY A 418 4.67 1.94 22.26
C GLY A 418 6.10 1.43 22.48
N GLU A 419 6.59 1.34 23.75
CA GLU A 419 7.91 0.77 24.04
C GLU A 419 8.03 -0.70 23.62
N SER A 420 6.91 -1.44 23.52
CA SER A 420 6.87 -2.83 23.06
C SER A 420 6.91 -2.97 21.53
N ILE A 421 6.79 -1.87 20.82
CA ILE A 421 6.71 -1.80 19.36
C ILE A 421 8.01 -1.21 18.78
N PHE A 422 8.31 0.04 19.13
CA PHE A 422 9.40 0.81 18.50
C PHE A 422 10.78 0.34 18.92
N GLY A 423 11.70 0.24 17.96
CA GLY A 423 13.09 -0.20 18.23
C GLY A 423 13.22 -1.66 18.68
N THR A 424 12.14 -2.43 18.66
CA THR A 424 12.17 -3.85 19.05
C THR A 424 12.60 -4.75 17.89
N ARG A 425 12.93 -5.98 18.21
CA ARG A 425 13.25 -7.06 17.28
C ARG A 425 12.41 -8.28 17.61
N PRO A 426 12.18 -9.20 16.65
CA PRO A 426 11.60 -10.49 16.96
C PRO A 426 12.39 -11.20 18.06
N TRP A 427 11.69 -11.94 18.89
CA TRP A 427 12.33 -12.88 19.78
C TRP A 427 12.64 -14.20 19.03
N LYS A 428 13.10 -15.23 19.71
CA LYS A 428 13.41 -16.55 19.15
C LYS A 428 12.21 -17.26 18.51
N LYS A 429 11.01 -16.89 18.93
CA LYS A 429 9.71 -17.34 18.43
C LYS A 429 8.80 -16.11 18.33
N PHE A 430 8.07 -15.96 17.22
CA PHE A 430 7.22 -14.78 17.05
C PHE A 430 5.98 -14.81 17.94
N GLY A 431 5.48 -16.01 18.27
CA GLY A 431 4.26 -16.12 19.07
C GLY A 431 3.87 -17.54 19.39
N GLU A 432 2.74 -17.68 20.09
CA GLU A 432 2.04 -18.92 20.40
C GLU A 432 0.53 -18.70 20.33
N GLY A 433 -0.24 -19.78 20.32
CA GLY A 433 -1.70 -19.76 20.34
C GLY A 433 -2.34 -20.20 19.03
N PRO A 434 -3.69 -20.27 18.99
CA PRO A 434 -4.43 -20.92 17.91
C PRO A 434 -4.13 -20.40 16.50
N VAL A 435 -3.86 -19.09 16.35
CA VAL A 435 -3.54 -18.50 15.04
C VAL A 435 -2.08 -18.71 14.67
N ALA A 436 -1.15 -18.64 15.63
CA ALA A 436 0.27 -18.87 15.38
C ALA A 436 0.59 -20.32 14.99
N GLU A 437 -0.22 -21.27 15.43
CA GLU A 437 -0.05 -22.71 15.18
C GLU A 437 -0.72 -23.19 13.89
N LYS A 438 -1.50 -22.34 13.22
CA LYS A 438 -2.10 -22.66 11.93
C LYS A 438 -1.09 -22.44 10.81
N GLU A 439 -1.06 -23.36 9.87
CA GLU A 439 -0.38 -23.14 8.60
C GLU A 439 -1.19 -22.13 7.77
N ILE A 440 -0.72 -20.89 7.70
CA ILE A 440 -1.36 -19.83 6.93
C ILE A 440 -0.47 -19.56 5.73
N LYS A 441 -0.96 -19.93 4.54
CA LYS A 441 -0.27 -19.62 3.29
C LYS A 441 -0.54 -18.17 2.92
N ILE A 442 0.50 -17.44 2.58
CA ILE A 442 0.42 -16.17 1.88
C ILE A 442 0.34 -16.47 0.39
N ASN A 443 -0.61 -15.87 -0.33
CA ASN A 443 -0.49 -15.77 -1.78
C ASN A 443 0.64 -14.78 -2.14
N ALA A 444 1.03 -14.69 -3.40
CA ALA A 444 2.19 -13.89 -3.82
C ALA A 444 2.14 -12.42 -3.36
N GLN A 445 0.95 -11.83 -3.18
CA GLN A 445 0.77 -10.44 -2.75
C GLN A 445 0.36 -10.28 -1.29
N GLY A 446 -0.22 -11.31 -0.66
CA GLY A 446 -0.75 -11.22 0.72
C GLY A 446 -2.24 -11.59 0.83
N PHE A 447 -3.11 -10.64 1.19
CA PHE A 447 -4.57 -10.78 1.32
C PHE A 447 -5.05 -11.86 2.31
N ASN A 448 -4.28 -12.12 3.38
CA ASN A 448 -4.65 -13.05 4.44
C ASN A 448 -5.03 -12.34 5.77
N GLU A 449 -5.40 -11.06 5.71
CA GLU A 449 -5.65 -10.20 6.87
C GLU A 449 -6.83 -10.63 7.77
N ALA A 450 -7.75 -11.45 7.26
CA ALA A 450 -8.92 -11.89 8.03
C ALA A 450 -8.54 -12.59 9.34
N GLN A 451 -7.36 -13.20 9.42
CA GLN A 451 -6.85 -13.87 10.62
C GLN A 451 -6.76 -12.94 11.84
N PHE A 452 -6.47 -11.66 11.65
CA PHE A 452 -6.25 -10.72 12.75
C PHE A 452 -7.52 -10.43 13.56
N ALA A 453 -8.68 -10.49 12.93
CA ALA A 453 -9.97 -10.31 13.61
C ALA A 453 -10.30 -11.47 14.58
N HIS A 454 -9.77 -12.66 14.32
CA HIS A 454 -10.05 -13.88 15.08
C HIS A 454 -9.08 -14.13 16.23
N MET A 455 -8.02 -13.32 16.36
CA MET A 455 -7.08 -13.44 17.48
C MET A 455 -7.74 -13.05 18.80
N ASP A 456 -7.45 -13.80 19.88
CA ASP A 456 -7.89 -13.50 21.23
C ASP A 456 -6.73 -13.60 22.23
N TYR A 457 -7.02 -13.56 23.55
CA TYR A 457 -6.02 -13.58 24.60
C TYR A 457 -5.12 -14.83 24.61
N ARG A 458 -5.51 -15.91 23.94
CA ARG A 458 -4.72 -17.15 23.78
C ARG A 458 -3.63 -16.99 22.72
N ASP A 459 -3.80 -16.02 21.81
CA ASP A 459 -2.79 -15.67 20.81
C ASP A 459 -1.83 -14.66 21.41
N ILE A 460 -0.58 -15.06 21.58
CA ILE A 460 0.47 -14.28 22.22
C ILE A 460 1.55 -13.98 21.17
N ARG A 461 2.13 -12.77 21.24
CA ARG A 461 3.27 -12.37 20.41
C ARG A 461 4.43 -11.91 21.27
N PHE A 462 5.65 -12.13 20.76
CA PHE A 462 6.90 -11.86 21.45
C PHE A 462 7.76 -10.87 20.67
N ASN A 463 8.16 -9.79 21.32
CA ASN A 463 9.15 -8.85 20.84
C ASN A 463 10.22 -8.65 21.91
N GLN A 464 11.42 -8.22 21.53
CA GLN A 464 12.50 -7.99 22.49
C GLN A 464 13.30 -6.72 22.19
N THR A 465 13.88 -6.20 23.27
CA THR A 465 15.03 -5.30 23.24
C THR A 465 16.22 -6.01 23.88
N LYS A 466 17.38 -5.35 23.97
CA LYS A 466 18.53 -5.90 24.73
C LYS A 466 18.22 -6.18 26.20
N GLN A 467 17.25 -5.48 26.78
CA GLN A 467 16.97 -5.52 28.23
C GLN A 467 15.68 -6.27 28.58
N TYR A 468 14.71 -6.30 27.67
CA TYR A 468 13.36 -6.78 27.98
C TYR A 468 12.82 -7.73 26.92
N LEU A 469 12.04 -8.69 27.37
CA LEU A 469 11.11 -9.46 26.54
C LEU A 469 9.71 -8.86 26.73
N TYR A 470 9.07 -8.46 25.64
CA TYR A 470 7.68 -8.03 25.62
C TYR A 470 6.79 -9.18 25.20
N VAL A 471 5.71 -9.36 25.94
CA VAL A 471 4.70 -10.40 25.72
C VAL A 471 3.35 -9.72 25.59
N THR A 472 2.79 -9.74 24.40
CA THR A 472 1.47 -9.14 24.12
C THR A 472 0.44 -10.25 23.91
N ALA A 473 -0.58 -10.31 24.76
CA ALA A 473 -1.77 -11.13 24.51
C ALA A 473 -2.75 -10.36 23.63
N MET A 474 -3.32 -11.01 22.61
CA MET A 474 -4.19 -10.36 21.60
C MET A 474 -5.61 -10.07 22.10
N GLY A 475 -5.78 -9.96 23.41
CA GLY A 475 -7.00 -9.62 24.12
C GLY A 475 -6.85 -9.82 25.62
N TRP A 476 -7.85 -9.40 26.37
CA TRP A 476 -7.90 -9.64 27.82
C TRP A 476 -8.60 -10.96 28.10
N PRO A 477 -8.03 -11.83 28.96
CA PRO A 477 -8.71 -13.06 29.40
C PRO A 477 -9.93 -12.71 30.26
N THR A 478 -11.00 -13.48 30.10
CA THR A 478 -12.27 -13.26 30.82
C THR A 478 -12.20 -13.54 32.31
N ASP A 479 -11.29 -14.42 32.71
CA ASP A 479 -11.01 -14.80 34.11
C ASP A 479 -9.79 -14.08 34.69
N SER A 480 -9.27 -13.10 33.98
CA SER A 480 -8.06 -12.33 34.31
C SER A 480 -6.79 -13.17 34.43
N ARG A 481 -6.83 -14.48 34.10
CA ARG A 481 -5.67 -15.39 34.16
C ARG A 481 -5.03 -15.52 32.79
N LEU A 482 -3.78 -15.11 32.68
CA LEU A 482 -2.97 -15.28 31.48
C LEU A 482 -1.90 -16.34 31.68
N VAL A 483 -1.84 -17.35 30.80
CA VAL A 483 -0.84 -18.42 30.83
C VAL A 483 -0.02 -18.35 29.54
N ILE A 484 1.29 -18.14 29.68
CA ILE A 484 2.25 -18.04 28.57
C ILE A 484 3.04 -19.33 28.50
N LYS A 485 2.61 -20.27 27.64
CA LYS A 485 3.14 -21.65 27.57
C LYS A 485 4.62 -21.68 27.18
N THR A 486 5.04 -20.85 26.28
CA THR A 486 6.45 -20.74 25.83
C THR A 486 7.39 -20.38 26.99
N LEU A 487 6.90 -19.79 28.05
CA LEU A 487 7.67 -19.42 29.25
C LEU A 487 7.54 -20.42 30.41
N ALA A 488 7.17 -21.67 30.13
CA ALA A 488 7.10 -22.74 31.11
C ALA A 488 8.47 -23.04 31.73
N LYS A 489 8.46 -23.50 32.96
CA LYS A 489 9.68 -23.95 33.66
C LYS A 489 10.33 -25.11 32.90
N GLY A 490 11.63 -24.97 32.59
CA GLY A 490 12.38 -25.98 31.83
C GLY A 490 12.29 -25.84 30.31
N ASN A 491 11.57 -24.86 29.78
CA ASN A 491 11.54 -24.62 28.34
C ASN A 491 12.92 -24.21 27.80
N THR A 492 13.36 -24.84 26.72
CA THR A 492 14.70 -24.63 26.13
C THR A 492 14.89 -23.26 25.47
N LEU A 493 13.81 -22.62 25.04
CA LEU A 493 13.86 -21.27 24.44
C LEU A 493 14.12 -20.18 25.50
N PHE A 494 13.66 -20.41 26.73
CA PHE A 494 13.76 -19.48 27.85
C PHE A 494 14.58 -20.07 28.97
N LYS A 495 15.91 -19.91 28.91
CA LYS A 495 16.85 -20.52 29.89
C LYS A 495 17.11 -19.65 31.14
N LYS A 496 16.81 -18.33 31.04
CA LYS A 496 17.05 -17.39 32.16
C LYS A 496 15.78 -17.27 33.00
N GLY A 497 15.94 -17.18 34.32
CA GLY A 497 14.82 -16.92 35.23
C GLY A 497 14.21 -15.52 34.98
N ILE A 498 12.92 -15.39 35.22
CA ILE A 498 12.19 -14.12 35.15
C ILE A 498 12.40 -13.37 36.46
N LYS A 499 13.02 -12.18 36.40
CA LYS A 499 13.27 -11.35 37.59
C LYS A 499 12.07 -10.48 37.96
N SER A 500 11.34 -10.00 36.95
CA SER A 500 10.14 -9.18 37.18
C SER A 500 9.20 -9.27 35.98
N VAL A 501 7.90 -9.11 36.27
CA VAL A 501 6.82 -8.99 35.31
C VAL A 501 6.12 -7.66 35.56
N TYR A 502 6.08 -6.82 34.56
CA TYR A 502 5.49 -5.48 34.60
C TYR A 502 4.42 -5.36 33.55
N LEU A 503 3.20 -5.02 33.90
CA LEU A 503 2.12 -4.71 32.97
C LEU A 503 2.21 -3.24 32.60
N LEU A 504 2.38 -2.95 31.33
CA LEU A 504 2.44 -1.55 30.83
C LEU A 504 1.15 -0.82 31.17
N GLY A 505 1.29 0.40 31.69
CA GLY A 505 0.16 1.22 32.15
C GLY A 505 -0.40 0.86 33.52
N TYR A 506 0.17 -0.16 34.23
CA TYR A 506 -0.32 -0.57 35.55
C TYR A 506 0.78 -0.67 36.61
N GLY A 507 1.81 -1.50 36.35
CA GLY A 507 2.87 -1.74 37.35
C GLY A 507 3.33 -3.20 37.44
N ASN A 508 4.07 -3.51 38.50
CA ASN A 508 4.58 -4.87 38.77
C ASN A 508 3.44 -5.84 39.11
N LEU A 509 3.52 -7.04 38.55
CA LEU A 509 2.59 -8.11 38.78
C LEU A 509 3.31 -9.30 39.47
N LYS A 510 2.57 -10.03 40.28
CA LYS A 510 3.00 -11.36 40.74
C LYS A 510 2.79 -12.37 39.63
N ALA A 511 3.79 -13.20 39.39
CA ALA A 511 3.73 -14.25 38.38
C ALA A 511 4.37 -15.53 38.94
N THR A 512 3.84 -16.67 38.54
CA THR A 512 4.34 -17.99 38.93
C THR A 512 4.74 -18.77 37.69
N GLN A 513 5.97 -19.23 37.63
CA GLN A 513 6.45 -20.09 36.56
C GLN A 513 6.23 -21.56 36.92
N THR A 514 5.35 -22.22 36.18
CA THR A 514 4.98 -23.63 36.34
C THR A 514 5.48 -24.48 35.19
N SER A 515 5.24 -25.79 35.22
CA SER A 515 5.46 -26.69 34.06
C SER A 515 4.55 -26.34 32.86
N GLU A 516 3.41 -25.70 33.11
CA GLU A 516 2.41 -25.35 32.09
C GLU A 516 2.70 -24.01 31.38
N GLY A 517 3.39 -23.09 32.08
CA GLY A 517 3.68 -21.76 31.58
C GLY A 517 4.08 -20.77 32.65
N LEU A 518 4.24 -19.50 32.22
CA LEU A 518 4.25 -18.37 33.13
C LEU A 518 2.79 -17.95 33.37
N GLU A 519 2.32 -18.10 34.57
CA GLU A 519 0.98 -17.74 35.03
C GLU A 519 0.99 -16.33 35.63
N VAL A 520 0.14 -15.46 35.13
CA VAL A 520 0.02 -14.07 35.57
C VAL A 520 -1.44 -13.75 35.83
N GLN A 521 -1.74 -13.24 37.02
CA GLN A 521 -3.05 -12.69 37.35
C GLN A 521 -3.05 -11.21 36.93
N LEU A 522 -3.87 -10.88 35.92
CA LEU A 522 -4.05 -9.51 35.43
C LEU A 522 -5.04 -8.75 36.32
N PRO A 523 -4.88 -7.42 36.48
CA PRO A 523 -5.89 -6.58 37.10
C PRO A 523 -7.09 -6.39 36.15
N GLU A 524 -8.05 -5.57 36.59
CA GLU A 524 -9.05 -5.01 35.65
C GLU A 524 -8.37 -4.36 34.44
N PRO A 525 -8.96 -4.46 33.23
CA PRO A 525 -8.34 -3.96 32.04
C PRO A 525 -7.96 -2.48 32.10
N VAL A 526 -6.67 -2.17 31.93
CA VAL A 526 -6.13 -0.81 31.88
C VAL A 526 -6.30 -0.15 30.49
N ASN A 527 -6.61 -0.96 29.49
CA ASN A 527 -7.07 -0.55 28.17
C ASN A 527 -8.04 -1.61 27.63
N LYS A 528 -8.77 -1.28 26.56
CA LYS A 528 -9.79 -2.18 25.99
C LYS A 528 -9.27 -3.11 24.88
N ILE A 529 -7.96 -3.08 24.58
CA ILE A 529 -7.43 -3.72 23.36
C ILE A 529 -6.61 -4.97 23.72
N ALA A 530 -5.40 -4.78 24.26
CA ALA A 530 -4.45 -5.86 24.48
C ALA A 530 -3.50 -5.53 25.62
N PRO A 531 -3.32 -6.44 26.63
CA PRO A 531 -2.32 -6.26 27.67
C PRO A 531 -0.92 -6.57 27.14
N VAL A 532 0.05 -5.77 27.56
CA VAL A 532 1.47 -5.96 27.24
C VAL A 532 2.28 -6.12 28.52
N LEU A 533 2.92 -7.28 28.65
CA LEU A 533 3.84 -7.54 29.75
C LEU A 533 5.27 -7.26 29.30
N ARG A 534 6.01 -6.52 30.13
CA ARG A 534 7.45 -6.33 30.02
C ARG A 534 8.15 -7.20 31.04
N LEU A 535 8.93 -8.15 30.56
CA LEU A 535 9.67 -9.10 31.38
C LEU A 535 11.16 -8.72 31.41
N LYS A 536 11.73 -8.69 32.63
CA LYS A 536 13.18 -8.55 32.82
C LYS A 536 13.78 -9.94 33.04
N GLN A 537 14.83 -10.26 32.29
CA GLN A 537 15.58 -11.52 32.38
C GLN A 537 16.82 -11.39 33.27
#